data_e773a3292f77fd46d30d30875d12de48
#
_entry.id   e773a3292f77fd46d30d30875d12de48
#
_cell.length_a   1.000
_cell.length_b   1.000
_cell.length_c   1.000
_cell.angle_alpha   90.00
_cell.angle_beta   90.00
_cell.angle_gamma   90.00
#
_symmetry.space_group_name_H-M   'P 1'
#
loop_
_entity.id
_entity.type
_entity.pdbx_description
1 polymer ?
#
loop_
_entity_poly.entity_id
_entity_poly.type
_entity_poly.pdbx_seq_one_letter_code
_entity_poly.pdbx_strand_id
1 'polypeptide(L)'
;MLKRRRSSSSFVLKRHRSSVELLPHDVVELILERLPVKSLLRFKSVSKQWKSTIVSNRFQERQLIRRKQSRGPDVLFISLEEGEPPRRIDFGPSIVSTVKLPTSCSAVCYGSCDGLVCLHCVNTPGVVINPATRWQQSLPLSSFQQLKLDKFMKKDFPILHHKLGFGKDKVRGTYKPVWLYNSSEYGLDNVTTCEVFDFSTKAWRYLSPASPLRVLSYHKPVYLDGSLYWYTACEEETKILSLDLHTETFQVISKTPFPHVSNPHNYTMCILDNRLCVTEKNWSSQVIWSFDSSLGTWKQICSLDLTKTFSWLGEPECALIPIAILEKNKLLLHGRENLQAMVIHNLHTKSYDFVFKPTTGGDSVYYFQSLFSALSN
;
A
#
# COMPACT_ATOMS: atom_id res chain seq x y z
N MET A 1 88.94 -14.88 -34.41
CA MET A 1 87.51 -14.98 -34.51
C MET A 1 86.92 -15.13 -33.12
N LEU A 2 86.44 -14.07 -32.47
CA LEU A 2 85.89 -14.08 -31.09
C LEU A 2 84.36 -14.09 -31.17
N LYS A 3 83.73 -15.16 -30.71
CA LYS A 3 82.28 -15.30 -30.56
C LYS A 3 81.85 -14.65 -29.24
N ARG A 4 81.14 -13.49 -29.37
CA ARG A 4 80.40 -12.88 -28.23
C ARG A 4 79.14 -13.69 -27.89
N ARG A 5 79.07 -14.24 -26.70
CA ARG A 5 77.83 -14.75 -26.12
C ARG A 5 77.01 -13.56 -25.54
N ARG A 6 75.78 -13.40 -26.03
CA ARG A 6 74.80 -12.52 -25.43
C ARG A 6 74.07 -13.34 -24.37
N SER A 7 74.18 -12.95 -23.10
CA SER A 7 73.32 -13.43 -22.04
C SER A 7 72.07 -12.57 -21.97
N SER A 8 70.92 -13.11 -22.30
CA SER A 8 69.63 -12.50 -22.08
C SER A 8 69.12 -12.81 -20.67
N SER A 9 69.20 -11.86 -19.74
CA SER A 9 68.53 -11.95 -18.46
C SER A 9 67.09 -11.58 -18.64
N SER A 10 66.19 -12.56 -18.57
CA SER A 10 64.76 -12.33 -18.50
C SER A 10 64.37 -11.88 -17.10
N PHE A 11 64.06 -10.60 -16.94
CA PHE A 11 63.39 -10.09 -15.72
C PHE A 11 61.97 -10.60 -15.71
N VAL A 12 61.72 -11.63 -14.88
CA VAL A 12 60.37 -12.08 -14.52
C VAL A 12 59.82 -11.09 -13.52
N LEU A 13 59.01 -10.15 -13.96
CA LEU A 13 58.18 -9.30 -13.10
C LEU A 13 57.19 -10.19 -12.37
N LYS A 14 57.52 -10.58 -11.12
CA LYS A 14 56.55 -11.14 -10.18
C LYS A 14 55.46 -10.06 -9.93
N ARG A 15 54.30 -10.21 -10.58
CA ARG A 15 53.08 -9.49 -10.19
C ARG A 15 52.79 -9.87 -8.72
N HIS A 16 53.10 -8.99 -7.79
CA HIS A 16 52.52 -9.02 -6.47
C HIS A 16 50.97 -8.88 -6.67
N ARG A 17 50.27 -10.00 -6.60
CA ARG A 17 48.86 -9.99 -6.29
C ARG A 17 48.77 -9.49 -4.85
N SER A 18 48.53 -8.18 -4.66
CA SER A 18 48.04 -7.70 -3.40
C SER A 18 46.77 -8.50 -3.13
N SER A 19 46.74 -9.31 -2.09
CA SER A 19 45.51 -9.88 -1.58
C SER A 19 44.67 -8.72 -1.14
N VAL A 20 43.75 -8.28 -2.01
CA VAL A 20 42.68 -7.38 -1.60
C VAL A 20 41.93 -8.16 -0.51
N GLU A 21 42.06 -7.76 0.73
CA GLU A 21 41.28 -8.33 1.83
C GLU A 21 39.81 -8.10 1.45
N LEU A 22 39.18 -9.17 1.01
CA LEU A 22 37.74 -9.14 0.68
C LEU A 22 37.00 -8.94 2.00
N LEU A 23 36.15 -7.94 2.06
CA LEU A 23 35.27 -7.73 3.21
C LEU A 23 34.53 -9.03 3.53
N PRO A 24 34.41 -9.41 4.81
CA PRO A 24 33.58 -10.53 5.23
C PRO A 24 32.17 -10.41 4.64
N HIS A 25 31.58 -11.53 4.24
CA HIS A 25 30.28 -11.53 3.57
C HIS A 25 29.18 -10.86 4.41
N ASP A 26 29.23 -11.05 5.72
CA ASP A 26 28.26 -10.41 6.65
C ASP A 26 28.34 -8.88 6.61
N VAL A 27 29.53 -8.32 6.47
CA VAL A 27 29.73 -6.87 6.33
C VAL A 27 29.17 -6.39 4.99
N VAL A 28 29.38 -7.16 3.92
CA VAL A 28 28.80 -6.87 2.61
C VAL A 28 27.27 -6.89 2.66
N GLU A 29 26.68 -7.90 3.32
CA GLU A 29 25.23 -8.00 3.50
C GLU A 29 24.68 -6.77 4.23
N LEU A 30 25.30 -6.35 5.33
CA LEU A 30 24.91 -5.14 6.08
C LEU A 30 25.02 -3.84 5.26
N ILE A 31 25.98 -3.76 4.34
CA ILE A 31 26.10 -2.64 3.40
C ILE A 31 24.95 -2.67 2.38
N LEU A 32 24.72 -3.85 1.78
CA LEU A 32 23.66 -4.04 0.79
C LEU A 32 22.27 -3.68 1.35
N GLU A 33 21.96 -4.05 2.60
CA GLU A 33 20.70 -3.72 3.24
C GLU A 33 20.39 -2.21 3.31
N ARG A 34 21.43 -1.37 3.27
CA ARG A 34 21.29 0.09 3.32
C ARG A 34 21.01 0.72 1.95
N LEU A 35 21.14 -0.07 0.88
CA LEU A 35 21.05 0.45 -0.47
C LEU A 35 19.60 0.50 -0.97
N PRO A 36 19.28 1.48 -1.84
CA PRO A 36 18.01 1.54 -2.53
C PRO A 36 17.78 0.29 -3.40
N VAL A 37 16.52 -0.12 -3.56
CA VAL A 37 16.14 -1.28 -4.38
C VAL A 37 16.73 -1.22 -5.78
N LYS A 38 16.72 -0.04 -6.43
CA LYS A 38 17.30 0.16 -7.76
C LYS A 38 18.79 -0.20 -7.83
N SER A 39 19.56 0.09 -6.79
CA SER A 39 20.98 -0.29 -6.70
C SER A 39 21.14 -1.79 -6.47
N LEU A 40 20.32 -2.37 -5.59
CA LEU A 40 20.32 -3.81 -5.34
C LEU A 40 20.01 -4.62 -6.59
N LEU A 41 19.05 -4.17 -7.41
CA LEU A 41 18.74 -4.83 -8.69
C LEU A 41 19.94 -4.85 -9.65
N ARG A 42 20.73 -3.77 -9.68
CA ARG A 42 21.98 -3.72 -10.46
C ARG A 42 23.05 -4.63 -9.86
N PHE A 43 23.14 -4.71 -8.55
CA PHE A 43 24.14 -5.49 -7.85
C PHE A 43 23.92 -7.00 -7.93
N LYS A 44 22.72 -7.46 -8.32
CA LYS A 44 22.48 -8.88 -8.68
C LYS A 44 23.41 -9.37 -9.81
N SER A 45 23.95 -8.48 -10.65
CA SER A 45 24.86 -8.84 -11.74
C SER A 45 26.35 -8.88 -11.35
N VAL A 46 26.72 -8.42 -10.13
CA VAL A 46 28.13 -8.31 -9.70
C VAL A 46 28.74 -9.70 -9.42
N SER A 47 28.01 -10.56 -8.72
CA SER A 47 28.44 -11.93 -8.45
C SER A 47 27.28 -12.88 -8.15
N LYS A 48 27.51 -14.19 -8.29
CA LYS A 48 26.50 -15.21 -7.93
C LYS A 48 26.15 -15.14 -6.44
N GLN A 49 27.11 -14.86 -5.58
CA GLN A 49 26.89 -14.73 -4.13
C GLN A 49 26.01 -13.52 -3.80
N TRP A 50 26.28 -12.34 -4.39
CA TRP A 50 25.44 -11.16 -4.19
C TRP A 50 24.02 -11.40 -4.70
N LYS A 51 23.89 -12.03 -5.87
CA LYS A 51 22.58 -12.40 -6.41
C LYS A 51 21.81 -13.30 -5.43
N SER A 52 22.45 -14.38 -4.94
CA SER A 52 21.85 -15.31 -3.98
C SER A 52 21.39 -14.58 -2.71
N THR A 53 22.24 -13.72 -2.15
CA THR A 53 21.90 -12.90 -0.98
C THR A 53 20.69 -12.02 -1.25
N ILE A 54 20.72 -11.22 -2.32
CA ILE A 54 19.67 -10.23 -2.62
C ILE A 54 18.32 -10.87 -2.94
N VAL A 55 18.29 -12.10 -3.46
CA VAL A 55 17.02 -12.81 -3.75
C VAL A 55 16.52 -13.63 -2.56
N SER A 56 17.28 -13.81 -1.50
CA SER A 56 16.84 -14.57 -0.32
C SER A 56 15.74 -13.80 0.45
N ASN A 57 14.72 -14.53 0.91
CA ASN A 57 13.63 -13.94 1.68
C ASN A 57 14.13 -13.23 2.94
N ARG A 58 15.08 -13.84 3.66
CA ARG A 58 15.71 -13.26 4.84
C ARG A 58 16.30 -11.87 4.57
N PHE A 59 17.05 -11.71 3.47
CA PHE A 59 17.65 -10.43 3.11
C PHE A 59 16.57 -9.40 2.74
N GLN A 60 15.56 -9.79 1.95
CA GLN A 60 14.49 -8.91 1.52
C GLN A 60 13.68 -8.38 2.70
N GLU A 61 13.39 -9.23 3.69
CA GLU A 61 12.70 -8.83 4.93
C GLU A 61 13.54 -7.83 5.75
N ARG A 62 14.82 -8.14 5.98
CA ARG A 62 15.73 -7.25 6.71
C ARG A 62 15.89 -5.90 6.03
N GLN A 63 16.04 -5.90 4.70
CA GLN A 63 16.14 -4.68 3.91
C GLN A 63 14.87 -3.84 4.02
N LEU A 64 13.68 -4.44 3.95
CA LEU A 64 12.41 -3.74 4.12
C LEU A 64 12.24 -3.19 5.55
N ILE A 65 12.53 -3.98 6.58
CA ILE A 65 12.49 -3.53 7.99
C ILE A 65 13.40 -2.32 8.16
N ARG A 66 14.65 -2.42 7.68
CA ARG A 66 15.61 -1.32 7.76
C ARG A 66 15.13 -0.09 6.99
N ARG A 67 14.52 -0.29 5.81
CA ARG A 67 13.96 0.80 5.01
C ARG A 67 12.83 1.52 5.78
N LYS A 68 11.94 0.78 6.44
CA LYS A 68 10.87 1.33 7.28
C LYS A 68 11.40 2.12 8.49
N GLN A 69 12.52 1.67 9.07
CA GLN A 69 13.15 2.31 10.24
C GLN A 69 13.98 3.55 9.89
N SER A 70 14.66 3.53 8.76
CA SER A 70 15.64 4.56 8.40
C SER A 70 15.06 5.73 7.62
N ARG A 71 13.89 5.55 7.02
CA ARG A 71 13.27 6.50 6.11
C ARG A 71 11.76 6.45 6.24
N GLY A 72 11.08 7.59 6.12
CA GLY A 72 9.64 7.64 6.01
C GLY A 72 9.11 6.92 4.77
N PRO A 73 7.80 6.68 4.68
CA PRO A 73 7.18 6.09 3.50
C PRO A 73 7.35 7.00 2.28
N ASP A 74 7.45 6.41 1.11
CA ASP A 74 7.18 7.11 -0.13
C ASP A 74 5.67 7.17 -0.35
N VAL A 75 5.18 8.12 -1.10
CA VAL A 75 3.77 8.23 -1.49
C VAL A 75 3.69 8.16 -3.01
N LEU A 76 2.88 7.24 -3.49
CA LEU A 76 2.59 7.10 -4.91
C LEU A 76 1.20 7.69 -5.18
N PHE A 77 1.13 8.62 -6.11
CA PHE A 77 -0.11 9.01 -6.75
C PHE A 77 -0.25 8.21 -8.05
N ILE A 78 -1.30 7.42 -8.14
CA ILE A 78 -1.59 6.55 -9.27
C ILE A 78 -2.67 7.21 -10.09
N SER A 79 -2.28 7.79 -11.23
CA SER A 79 -3.20 8.43 -12.17
C SER A 79 -4.06 7.39 -12.89
N LEU A 80 -5.35 7.71 -13.06
CA LEU A 80 -6.31 6.90 -13.79
C LEU A 80 -6.31 7.18 -15.30
N GLU A 81 -5.71 8.29 -15.74
CA GLU A 81 -5.75 8.76 -17.11
C GLU A 81 -4.36 8.98 -17.73
N GLU A 82 -4.33 9.07 -19.06
CA GLU A 82 -3.12 9.27 -19.85
C GLU A 82 -2.71 10.74 -19.92
N GLY A 83 -2.49 11.47 -18.96
CA GLY A 83 -2.15 12.90 -19.11
C GLY A 83 -1.34 13.48 -17.97
N GLU A 84 -1.31 12.79 -16.85
CA GLU A 84 -0.58 13.28 -15.69
C GLU A 84 0.94 13.16 -15.92
N PRO A 85 1.67 14.29 -15.91
CA PRO A 85 3.11 14.24 -16.04
C PRO A 85 3.73 13.57 -14.80
N PRO A 86 4.81 12.80 -14.98
CA PRO A 86 5.53 12.23 -13.84
C PRO A 86 6.09 13.37 -12.98
N ARG A 87 5.66 13.45 -11.75
CA ARG A 87 6.14 14.41 -10.76
C ARG A 87 6.86 13.68 -9.65
N ARG A 88 7.86 14.33 -9.10
CA ARG A 88 8.57 13.87 -7.92
C ARG A 88 8.79 15.06 -7.00
N ILE A 89 8.35 14.95 -5.78
CA ILE A 89 8.53 15.96 -4.73
C ILE A 89 9.22 15.27 -3.56
N ASP A 90 10.37 15.78 -3.17
CA ASP A 90 11.15 15.24 -2.07
C ASP A 90 10.75 15.94 -0.75
N PHE A 91 10.41 15.14 0.24
CA PHE A 91 10.12 15.57 1.61
C PHE A 91 11.13 14.89 2.56
N GLY A 92 12.31 15.47 2.67
CA GLY A 92 13.36 14.86 3.48
C GLY A 92 13.60 13.40 3.14
N PRO A 93 13.32 12.46 4.05
CA PRO A 93 13.48 11.04 3.78
C PRO A 93 12.36 10.43 2.92
N SER A 94 11.26 11.13 2.70
CA SER A 94 10.10 10.63 1.96
C SER A 94 9.99 11.28 0.58
N ILE A 95 9.37 10.56 -0.36
CA ILE A 95 9.19 11.03 -1.73
C ILE A 95 7.71 10.89 -2.09
N VAL A 96 7.11 11.95 -2.61
CA VAL A 96 5.81 11.90 -3.28
C VAL A 96 6.05 11.85 -4.77
N SER A 97 5.56 10.82 -5.44
CA SER A 97 5.75 10.64 -6.88
C SER A 97 4.48 10.20 -7.58
N THR A 98 4.24 10.75 -8.77
CA THR A 98 3.20 10.27 -9.68
C THR A 98 3.74 9.08 -10.45
N VAL A 99 2.98 7.99 -10.48
CA VAL A 99 3.35 6.76 -11.19
C VAL A 99 2.30 6.47 -12.24
N LYS A 100 2.74 6.32 -13.47
CA LYS A 100 1.94 5.77 -14.56
C LYS A 100 2.12 4.26 -14.57
N LEU A 101 1.02 3.54 -14.50
CA LEU A 101 1.04 2.09 -14.55
C LEU A 101 0.60 1.61 -15.94
N PRO A 102 1.17 0.51 -16.42
CA PRO A 102 0.82 -0.05 -17.73
C PRO A 102 -0.51 -0.78 -17.66
N THR A 103 -1.59 -0.05 -17.39
CA THR A 103 -2.94 -0.61 -17.37
C THR A 103 -3.79 0.16 -18.37
N SER A 104 -4.50 -0.57 -19.21
CA SER A 104 -5.38 -0.02 -20.24
C SER A 104 -6.77 0.37 -19.73
N CYS A 105 -6.99 0.33 -18.42
CA CYS A 105 -8.27 0.63 -17.80
C CYS A 105 -8.10 1.55 -16.59
N SER A 106 -9.18 2.19 -16.18
CA SER A 106 -9.29 3.01 -14.96
C SER A 106 -9.08 2.16 -13.70
N ALA A 107 -7.85 1.65 -13.52
CA ALA A 107 -7.51 0.83 -12.38
C ALA A 107 -7.39 1.68 -11.12
N VAL A 108 -8.08 1.29 -10.07
CA VAL A 108 -8.05 1.97 -8.77
C VAL A 108 -7.12 1.21 -7.84
N CYS A 109 -6.28 1.92 -7.11
CA CYS A 109 -5.40 1.35 -6.10
C CYS A 109 -6.07 1.40 -4.74
N TYR A 110 -6.29 0.24 -4.12
CA TYR A 110 -6.91 0.20 -2.80
C TYR A 110 -5.96 -0.13 -1.66
N GLY A 111 -4.78 -0.62 -1.94
CA GLY A 111 -3.84 -0.90 -0.87
C GLY A 111 -2.43 -1.20 -1.33
N SER A 112 -1.49 -0.93 -0.45
CA SER A 112 -0.12 -1.42 -0.58
C SER A 112 0.29 -2.22 0.65
N CYS A 113 1.07 -3.25 0.44
CA CYS A 113 1.61 -4.09 1.48
C CYS A 113 3.03 -4.51 1.11
N ASP A 114 4.00 -4.19 1.98
CA ASP A 114 5.42 -4.54 1.80
C ASP A 114 6.01 -4.15 0.42
N GLY A 115 5.56 -3.03 -0.14
CA GLY A 115 6.01 -2.55 -1.45
C GLY A 115 5.32 -3.19 -2.65
N LEU A 116 4.35 -4.04 -2.43
CA LEU A 116 3.40 -4.48 -3.44
C LEU A 116 2.19 -3.55 -3.46
N VAL A 117 1.68 -3.25 -4.63
CA VAL A 117 0.49 -2.43 -4.86
C VAL A 117 -0.54 -3.28 -5.59
N CYS A 118 -1.75 -3.35 -5.06
CA CYS A 118 -2.85 -4.06 -5.68
C CYS A 118 -3.74 -3.07 -6.44
N LEU A 119 -3.82 -3.28 -7.74
CA LEU A 119 -4.64 -2.49 -8.65
C LEU A 119 -5.85 -3.32 -9.06
N HIS A 120 -6.98 -2.69 -9.07
CA HIS A 120 -8.24 -3.33 -9.37
C HIS A 120 -9.07 -2.46 -10.31
N CYS A 121 -9.71 -3.11 -11.24
CA CYS A 121 -10.80 -2.56 -12.06
C CYS A 121 -12.02 -3.46 -11.90
N VAL A 122 -13.22 -2.86 -11.90
CA VAL A 122 -14.47 -3.63 -11.70
C VAL A 122 -14.72 -4.62 -12.83
N ASN A 123 -14.35 -4.23 -14.05
CA ASN A 123 -14.73 -4.94 -15.29
C ASN A 123 -13.57 -5.73 -15.92
N THR A 124 -12.39 -5.69 -15.34
CA THR A 124 -11.21 -6.38 -15.87
C THR A 124 -10.44 -7.09 -14.76
N PRO A 125 -9.61 -8.07 -15.11
CA PRO A 125 -8.70 -8.70 -14.17
C PRO A 125 -7.87 -7.66 -13.41
N GLY A 126 -7.77 -7.83 -12.10
CA GLY A 126 -6.88 -7.03 -11.27
C GLY A 126 -5.41 -7.39 -11.51
N VAL A 127 -4.49 -6.58 -10.95
CA VAL A 127 -3.06 -6.86 -11.01
C VAL A 127 -2.38 -6.46 -9.71
N VAL A 128 -1.48 -7.30 -9.22
CA VAL A 128 -0.55 -6.95 -8.14
C VAL A 128 0.80 -6.65 -8.75
N ILE A 129 1.36 -5.52 -8.40
CA ILE A 129 2.64 -5.05 -8.95
C ILE A 129 3.61 -4.67 -7.84
N ASN A 130 4.90 -4.75 -8.12
CA ASN A 130 5.95 -4.06 -7.37
C ASN A 130 6.55 -2.97 -8.26
N PRO A 131 6.25 -1.69 -8.03
CA PRO A 131 6.76 -0.60 -8.85
C PRO A 131 8.30 -0.50 -8.86
N ALA A 132 8.97 -0.92 -7.76
CA ALA A 132 10.42 -0.85 -7.65
C ALA A 132 11.16 -1.91 -8.48
N THR A 133 10.60 -3.12 -8.57
CA THR A 133 11.20 -4.26 -9.31
C THR A 133 10.60 -4.46 -10.69
N ARG A 134 9.45 -3.83 -10.98
CA ARG A 134 8.60 -4.04 -12.16
C ARG A 134 8.01 -5.47 -12.23
N TRP A 135 7.99 -6.16 -11.10
CA TRP A 135 7.28 -7.43 -11.02
C TRP A 135 5.78 -7.19 -11.05
N GLN A 136 5.04 -8.05 -11.76
CA GLN A 136 3.58 -7.99 -11.83
C GLN A 136 2.97 -9.38 -11.95
N GLN A 137 1.76 -9.54 -11.40
CA GLN A 137 0.94 -10.73 -11.48
C GLN A 137 -0.51 -10.35 -11.68
N SER A 138 -1.11 -10.78 -12.78
CA SER A 138 -2.54 -10.61 -13.03
C SER A 138 -3.36 -11.54 -12.14
N LEU A 139 -4.51 -11.05 -11.70
CA LEU A 139 -5.52 -11.78 -10.94
C LEU A 139 -6.66 -12.12 -11.91
N PRO A 140 -7.13 -13.38 -12.00
CA PRO A 140 -8.31 -13.71 -12.77
C PRO A 140 -9.54 -12.97 -12.21
N LEU A 141 -10.60 -12.87 -13.00
CA LEU A 141 -11.87 -12.34 -12.49
C LEU A 141 -12.37 -13.19 -11.33
N SER A 142 -12.77 -12.54 -10.23
CA SER A 142 -13.45 -13.20 -9.12
C SER A 142 -14.91 -13.47 -9.46
N SER A 143 -15.56 -14.34 -8.69
CA SER A 143 -17.01 -14.59 -8.83
C SER A 143 -17.80 -13.29 -8.58
N PHE A 144 -17.34 -12.48 -7.64
CA PHE A 144 -17.91 -11.15 -7.39
C PHE A 144 -17.86 -10.23 -8.61
N GLN A 145 -16.72 -10.16 -9.31
CA GLN A 145 -16.58 -9.35 -10.51
C GLN A 145 -17.48 -9.87 -11.65
N GLN A 146 -17.58 -11.18 -11.82
CA GLN A 146 -18.48 -11.80 -12.80
C GLN A 146 -19.95 -11.47 -12.48
N LEU A 147 -20.36 -11.61 -11.21
CA LEU A 147 -21.69 -11.26 -10.75
C LEU A 147 -22.04 -9.79 -11.03
N LYS A 148 -21.07 -8.88 -10.82
CA LYS A 148 -21.25 -7.45 -11.15
C LYS A 148 -21.39 -7.21 -12.65
N LEU A 149 -20.57 -7.87 -13.47
CA LEU A 149 -20.64 -7.78 -14.93
C LEU A 149 -21.99 -8.26 -15.46
N ASP A 150 -22.46 -9.40 -14.98
CA ASP A 150 -23.76 -9.97 -15.41
C ASP A 150 -24.93 -9.04 -15.07
N LYS A 151 -24.89 -8.40 -13.91
CA LYS A 151 -25.94 -7.48 -13.49
C LYS A 151 -25.84 -6.12 -14.21
N PHE A 152 -24.63 -5.62 -14.44
CA PHE A 152 -24.41 -4.40 -15.23
C PHE A 152 -24.98 -4.54 -16.65
N MET A 153 -24.80 -5.70 -17.29
CA MET A 153 -25.34 -5.97 -18.62
C MET A 153 -26.89 -6.01 -18.63
N LYS A 154 -27.51 -6.33 -17.52
CA LYS A 154 -28.99 -6.37 -17.37
C LYS A 154 -29.60 -5.01 -17.00
N LYS A 155 -28.84 -3.94 -16.89
CA LYS A 155 -29.26 -2.58 -16.48
C LYS A 155 -29.99 -2.48 -15.11
N ASP A 156 -29.75 -3.43 -14.22
CA ASP A 156 -30.60 -3.69 -13.04
C ASP A 156 -29.86 -3.31 -11.73
N PHE A 157 -29.03 -2.20 -11.76
CA PHE A 157 -28.17 -2.02 -10.60
C PHE A 157 -27.83 -0.60 -10.16
N PRO A 158 -27.90 -0.32 -8.85
CA PRO A 158 -27.15 0.79 -8.25
C PRO A 158 -25.62 0.46 -8.33
N ILE A 159 -24.83 1.47 -8.68
CA ILE A 159 -23.36 1.35 -8.75
C ILE A 159 -22.82 1.19 -7.32
N LEU A 160 -22.76 -0.05 -6.82
CA LEU A 160 -22.19 -0.34 -5.53
C LEU A 160 -20.65 -0.41 -5.63
N HIS A 161 -19.99 0.35 -4.78
CA HIS A 161 -18.55 0.56 -4.84
C HIS A 161 -17.78 -0.31 -3.84
N HIS A 162 -18.01 -1.64 -3.86
CA HIS A 162 -17.18 -2.53 -3.03
C HIS A 162 -15.71 -2.42 -3.42
N LYS A 163 -14.85 -2.43 -2.43
CA LYS A 163 -13.42 -2.21 -2.57
C LYS A 163 -12.65 -3.49 -2.23
N LEU A 164 -11.63 -3.77 -3.03
CA LEU A 164 -10.73 -4.90 -2.81
C LEU A 164 -9.79 -4.62 -1.63
N GLY A 165 -9.74 -5.54 -0.66
CA GLY A 165 -8.72 -5.55 0.37
C GLY A 165 -7.43 -6.22 -0.11
N PHE A 166 -6.29 -5.77 0.39
CA PHE A 166 -4.98 -6.38 0.08
C PHE A 166 -4.08 -6.34 1.30
N GLY A 167 -3.59 -7.51 1.71
CA GLY A 167 -2.74 -7.65 2.88
C GLY A 167 -1.85 -8.88 2.82
N LYS A 168 -1.07 -9.10 3.89
CA LYS A 168 -0.15 -10.23 4.06
C LYS A 168 -0.52 -11.05 5.29
N ASP A 169 -0.66 -12.34 5.12
CA ASP A 169 -0.59 -13.31 6.22
C ASP A 169 0.85 -13.28 6.77
N LYS A 170 1.02 -12.73 7.98
CA LYS A 170 2.33 -12.55 8.58
C LYS A 170 3.01 -13.85 8.99
N VAL A 171 2.23 -14.89 9.29
CA VAL A 171 2.75 -16.18 9.72
C VAL A 171 3.28 -16.97 8.54
N ARG A 172 2.48 -17.06 7.46
CA ARG A 172 2.85 -17.79 6.24
C ARG A 172 3.66 -16.95 5.25
N GLY A 173 3.70 -15.64 5.41
CA GLY A 173 4.37 -14.73 4.49
C GLY A 173 3.62 -14.50 3.17
N THR A 174 2.43 -15.06 2.98
CA THR A 174 1.67 -15.01 1.73
C THR A 174 0.79 -13.77 1.65
N TYR A 175 0.66 -13.19 0.45
CA TYR A 175 -0.21 -12.05 0.20
C TYR A 175 -1.61 -12.52 -0.18
N LYS A 176 -2.64 -11.77 0.24
CA LYS A 176 -4.04 -12.12 0.00
C LYS A 176 -4.84 -10.90 -0.47
N PRO A 177 -5.24 -10.83 -1.74
CA PRO A 177 -6.36 -10.01 -2.19
C PRO A 177 -7.68 -10.59 -1.65
N VAL A 178 -8.58 -9.73 -1.14
CA VAL A 178 -9.82 -10.16 -0.48
C VAL A 178 -10.99 -9.30 -0.94
N TRP A 179 -12.04 -9.93 -1.46
CA TRP A 179 -13.35 -9.34 -1.62
C TRP A 179 -14.21 -9.64 -0.41
N LEU A 180 -14.84 -8.62 0.15
CA LEU A 180 -15.92 -8.75 1.12
C LEU A 180 -17.06 -7.85 0.67
N TYR A 181 -18.23 -8.43 0.44
CA TYR A 181 -19.39 -7.72 -0.09
C TYR A 181 -20.70 -8.20 0.55
N ASN A 182 -21.70 -7.32 0.58
CA ASN A 182 -23.03 -7.61 1.11
C ASN A 182 -23.79 -8.46 0.10
N SER A 183 -24.00 -9.72 0.40
CA SER A 183 -24.56 -10.71 -0.51
C SER A 183 -26.02 -10.42 -0.88
N SER A 184 -26.81 -9.90 0.07
CA SER A 184 -28.20 -9.52 -0.15
C SER A 184 -28.38 -8.45 -1.22
N GLU A 185 -27.38 -7.57 -1.41
CA GLU A 185 -27.39 -6.56 -2.49
C GLU A 185 -27.28 -7.19 -3.87
N TYR A 186 -26.88 -8.46 -3.95
CA TYR A 186 -26.69 -9.22 -5.18
C TYR A 186 -27.70 -10.37 -5.33
N GLY A 187 -28.71 -10.48 -4.44
CA GLY A 187 -29.72 -11.54 -4.49
C GLY A 187 -29.22 -12.90 -3.97
N LEU A 188 -28.22 -12.88 -3.08
CA LEU A 188 -27.73 -14.06 -2.39
C LEU A 188 -28.29 -14.11 -0.95
N ASP A 189 -28.41 -15.30 -0.39
CA ASP A 189 -29.09 -15.49 0.93
C ASP A 189 -28.22 -15.11 2.13
N ASN A 190 -26.89 -15.08 1.99
CA ASN A 190 -25.98 -14.73 3.07
C ASN A 190 -25.95 -13.22 3.34
N VAL A 191 -25.60 -12.82 4.56
CA VAL A 191 -25.41 -11.40 4.90
C VAL A 191 -24.24 -10.82 4.10
N THR A 192 -23.10 -11.52 4.10
CA THR A 192 -21.91 -11.16 3.33
C THR A 192 -21.32 -12.39 2.65
N THR A 193 -20.57 -12.16 1.57
CA THR A 193 -19.70 -13.16 0.94
C THR A 193 -18.27 -12.66 0.96
N CYS A 194 -17.34 -13.56 1.24
CA CYS A 194 -15.90 -13.28 1.24
C CYS A 194 -15.19 -14.21 0.25
N GLU A 195 -14.42 -13.60 -0.67
CA GLU A 195 -13.55 -14.32 -1.61
C GLU A 195 -12.10 -13.92 -1.36
N VAL A 196 -11.22 -14.90 -1.25
CA VAL A 196 -9.78 -14.74 -1.05
C VAL A 196 -9.04 -15.30 -2.25
N PHE A 197 -8.11 -14.54 -2.80
CA PHE A 197 -7.22 -15.02 -3.85
C PHE A 197 -5.99 -15.70 -3.25
N ASP A 198 -5.70 -16.89 -3.76
CA ASP A 198 -4.50 -17.65 -3.41
C ASP A 198 -3.50 -17.62 -4.57
N PHE A 199 -2.31 -17.05 -4.33
CA PHE A 199 -1.25 -16.97 -5.33
C PHE A 199 -0.64 -18.32 -5.69
N SER A 200 -0.72 -19.33 -4.82
CA SER A 200 -0.17 -20.65 -5.07
C SER A 200 -1.02 -21.44 -6.07
N THR A 201 -2.35 -21.38 -5.92
CA THR A 201 -3.31 -22.01 -6.82
C THR A 201 -3.71 -21.11 -8.00
N LYS A 202 -3.40 -19.80 -7.92
CA LYS A 202 -3.81 -18.75 -8.86
C LYS A 202 -5.34 -18.68 -9.04
N ALA A 203 -6.08 -18.93 -7.97
CA ALA A 203 -7.54 -18.99 -7.99
C ALA A 203 -8.16 -18.23 -6.81
N TRP A 204 -9.38 -17.74 -7.04
CA TRP A 204 -10.25 -17.25 -5.99
C TRP A 204 -10.96 -18.41 -5.31
N ARG A 205 -11.15 -18.32 -4.01
CA ARG A 205 -11.95 -19.25 -3.22
C ARG A 205 -12.83 -18.52 -2.24
N TYR A 206 -13.98 -19.10 -1.95
CA TYR A 206 -14.85 -18.58 -0.89
C TYR A 206 -14.26 -18.88 0.48
N LEU A 207 -14.46 -17.91 1.38
CA LEU A 207 -14.19 -18.09 2.80
C LEU A 207 -15.53 -18.33 3.52
N SER A 208 -15.61 -19.45 4.25
CA SER A 208 -16.82 -19.83 5.01
C SER A 208 -16.43 -20.23 6.43
N PRO A 209 -17.14 -19.68 7.47
CA PRO A 209 -18.17 -18.66 7.36
C PRO A 209 -17.61 -17.29 7.01
N ALA A 210 -18.37 -16.49 6.24
CA ALA A 210 -18.11 -15.07 6.06
C ALA A 210 -18.60 -14.26 7.27
N SER A 211 -18.45 -12.92 7.21
CA SER A 211 -18.93 -12.07 8.30
C SER A 211 -20.46 -12.14 8.44
N PRO A 212 -21.00 -12.26 9.67
CA PRO A 212 -22.43 -12.12 9.92
C PRO A 212 -22.90 -10.68 9.86
N LEU A 213 -21.99 -9.70 9.74
CA LEU A 213 -22.28 -8.27 9.73
C LEU A 213 -22.10 -7.70 8.32
N ARG A 214 -23.03 -6.83 7.92
CA ARG A 214 -22.89 -6.05 6.68
C ARG A 214 -21.73 -5.06 6.80
N VAL A 215 -21.11 -4.74 5.65
CA VAL A 215 -20.01 -3.77 5.57
C VAL A 215 -20.41 -2.54 4.75
N LEU A 216 -19.81 -1.39 5.07
CA LEU A 216 -19.97 -0.18 4.27
C LEU A 216 -19.17 -0.31 2.98
N SER A 217 -19.86 -0.58 1.87
CA SER A 217 -19.26 -0.87 0.56
C SER A 217 -18.47 0.29 -0.04
N TYR A 218 -18.79 1.52 0.34
CA TYR A 218 -18.14 2.73 -0.15
C TYR A 218 -16.71 2.91 0.36
N HIS A 219 -16.42 2.41 1.57
CA HIS A 219 -15.11 2.54 2.19
C HIS A 219 -14.14 1.46 1.75
N LYS A 220 -12.89 1.87 1.49
CA LYS A 220 -11.84 0.91 1.24
C LYS A 220 -11.38 0.27 2.56
N PRO A 221 -11.16 -1.06 2.58
CA PRO A 221 -10.53 -1.70 3.71
C PRO A 221 -9.09 -1.25 3.87
N VAL A 222 -8.59 -1.28 5.10
CA VAL A 222 -7.20 -1.00 5.40
C VAL A 222 -6.51 -2.23 5.96
N TYR A 223 -5.24 -2.39 5.61
CA TYR A 223 -4.41 -3.49 6.10
C TYR A 223 -3.52 -3.00 7.23
N LEU A 224 -3.55 -3.69 8.36
CA LEU A 224 -2.63 -3.48 9.46
C LEU A 224 -2.31 -4.82 10.12
N ASP A 225 -1.04 -5.10 10.29
CA ASP A 225 -0.50 -6.14 11.17
C ASP A 225 -1.06 -7.55 10.97
N GLY A 226 -1.30 -7.97 9.73
CA GLY A 226 -1.82 -9.28 9.38
C GLY A 226 -3.33 -9.33 9.22
N SER A 227 -4.03 -8.23 9.45
CA SER A 227 -5.50 -8.16 9.36
C SER A 227 -5.97 -7.08 8.41
N LEU A 228 -7.13 -7.29 7.81
CA LEU A 228 -7.89 -6.28 7.05
C LEU A 228 -9.04 -5.78 7.90
N TYR A 229 -9.37 -4.48 7.76
CA TYR A 229 -10.39 -3.81 8.58
C TYR A 229 -11.42 -3.11 7.71
N TRP A 230 -12.71 -3.21 8.10
CA TRP A 230 -13.86 -2.59 7.45
C TRP A 230 -14.75 -1.89 8.47
N TYR A 231 -15.51 -0.87 8.03
CA TYR A 231 -16.66 -0.39 8.78
C TYR A 231 -17.85 -1.31 8.56
N THR A 232 -18.62 -1.58 9.65
CA THR A 232 -19.91 -2.29 9.53
C THR A 232 -21.01 -1.31 9.14
N ALA A 233 -21.95 -1.78 8.32
CA ALA A 233 -23.19 -1.10 8.01
C ALA A 233 -24.25 -1.51 9.04
N CYS A 234 -24.40 -0.75 10.11
CA CYS A 234 -25.40 -0.95 11.14
C CYS A 234 -26.12 0.38 11.40
N GLU A 235 -27.45 0.33 11.54
CA GLU A 235 -28.26 1.53 11.73
C GLU A 235 -28.07 2.17 13.11
N GLU A 236 -27.84 1.35 14.13
CA GLU A 236 -27.72 1.84 15.51
C GLU A 236 -26.29 2.30 15.82
N GLU A 237 -25.28 1.56 15.35
CA GLU A 237 -23.91 1.75 15.80
C GLU A 237 -22.90 1.20 14.79
N THR A 238 -22.00 2.03 14.30
CA THR A 238 -20.90 1.58 13.44
C THR A 238 -19.80 0.93 14.26
N LYS A 239 -19.36 -0.24 13.84
CA LYS A 239 -18.25 -1.01 14.45
C LYS A 239 -17.13 -1.22 13.43
N ILE A 240 -15.97 -1.62 13.94
CA ILE A 240 -14.85 -2.05 13.13
C ILE A 240 -14.83 -3.57 13.08
N LEU A 241 -14.97 -4.12 11.89
CA LEU A 241 -14.82 -5.53 11.57
C LEU A 241 -13.40 -5.80 11.12
N SER A 242 -12.76 -6.84 11.61
CA SER A 242 -11.46 -7.31 11.12
C SER A 242 -11.53 -8.72 10.57
N LEU A 243 -10.69 -9.02 9.59
CA LEU A 243 -10.38 -10.36 9.11
C LEU A 243 -8.89 -10.62 9.37
N ASP A 244 -8.58 -11.56 10.23
CA ASP A 244 -7.23 -12.09 10.38
C ASP A 244 -6.87 -12.92 9.15
N LEU A 245 -5.80 -12.57 8.44
CA LEU A 245 -5.41 -13.21 7.19
C LEU A 245 -4.72 -14.57 7.38
N HIS A 246 -4.30 -14.91 8.61
CA HIS A 246 -3.71 -16.21 8.91
C HIS A 246 -4.77 -17.24 9.26
N THR A 247 -5.62 -16.92 10.23
CA THR A 247 -6.69 -17.80 10.68
C THR A 247 -7.93 -17.74 9.79
N GLU A 248 -8.03 -16.68 8.96
CA GLU A 248 -9.17 -16.38 8.09
C GLU A 248 -10.49 -16.25 8.87
N THR A 249 -10.43 -15.69 10.08
CA THR A 249 -11.58 -15.50 10.94
C THR A 249 -11.94 -14.02 11.08
N PHE A 250 -13.25 -13.76 11.15
CA PHE A 250 -13.79 -12.43 11.36
C PHE A 250 -13.99 -12.13 12.84
N GLN A 251 -13.67 -10.91 13.25
CA GLN A 251 -13.87 -10.40 14.61
C GLN A 251 -14.34 -8.95 14.60
N VAL A 252 -15.21 -8.59 15.54
CA VAL A 252 -15.55 -7.20 15.83
C VAL A 252 -14.54 -6.67 16.83
N ILE A 253 -13.79 -5.65 16.45
CA ILE A 253 -12.69 -5.12 17.27
C ILE A 253 -13.19 -4.08 18.25
N SER A 254 -13.99 -3.12 17.79
CA SER A 254 -14.43 -1.98 18.58
C SER A 254 -15.62 -1.29 17.91
N LYS A 255 -16.37 -0.52 18.70
CA LYS A 255 -17.22 0.55 18.20
C LYS A 255 -16.35 1.70 17.73
N THR A 256 -16.84 2.48 16.76
CA THR A 256 -16.17 3.72 16.34
C THR A 256 -16.29 4.81 17.41
N PRO A 257 -15.44 5.84 17.43
CA PRO A 257 -15.57 6.97 18.36
C PRO A 257 -16.77 7.89 18.04
N PHE A 258 -17.42 7.67 16.92
CA PHE A 258 -18.65 8.31 16.47
C PHE A 258 -19.79 7.27 16.44
N PRO A 259 -21.05 7.66 16.75
CA PRO A 259 -22.10 6.68 16.98
C PRO A 259 -22.57 5.99 15.71
N HIS A 260 -22.70 6.72 14.62
CA HIS A 260 -23.30 6.23 13.38
C HIS A 260 -22.71 6.92 12.15
N VAL A 261 -22.47 6.16 11.07
CA VAL A 261 -22.07 6.69 9.78
C VAL A 261 -23.31 7.03 8.97
N SER A 262 -23.83 8.23 9.15
CA SER A 262 -25.01 8.73 8.43
C SER A 262 -24.70 9.08 6.96
N ASN A 263 -23.57 9.73 6.73
CA ASN A 263 -23.08 10.03 5.38
C ASN A 263 -21.68 9.41 5.21
N PRO A 264 -21.54 8.33 4.43
CA PRO A 264 -20.25 7.64 4.26
C PRO A 264 -19.13 8.54 3.71
N HIS A 265 -19.45 9.64 3.04
CA HIS A 265 -18.44 10.58 2.53
C HIS A 265 -17.71 11.35 3.64
N ASN A 266 -18.31 11.48 4.81
CA ASN A 266 -17.73 12.20 5.93
C ASN A 266 -16.72 11.39 6.75
N TYR A 267 -16.56 10.11 6.44
CA TYR A 267 -15.73 9.22 7.22
C TYR A 267 -14.64 8.59 6.35
N THR A 268 -13.50 8.28 6.96
CA THR A 268 -12.48 7.46 6.31
C THR A 268 -11.67 6.68 7.36
N MET A 269 -11.11 5.56 6.93
CA MET A 269 -10.22 4.72 7.72
C MET A 269 -8.84 4.74 7.07
N CYS A 270 -7.80 4.81 7.88
CA CYS A 270 -6.41 4.86 7.40
C CYS A 270 -5.45 4.24 8.41
N ILE A 271 -4.21 4.08 8.01
CA ILE A 271 -3.12 3.67 8.89
C ILE A 271 -2.13 4.82 8.99
N LEU A 272 -1.90 5.29 10.21
CA LEU A 272 -0.91 6.32 10.51
C LEU A 272 0.04 5.80 11.60
N ASP A 273 1.34 5.86 11.34
CA ASP A 273 2.38 5.37 12.27
C ASP A 273 2.09 3.97 12.83
N ASN A 274 1.70 3.05 11.96
CA ASN A 274 1.36 1.66 12.29
C ASN A 274 0.20 1.53 13.31
N ARG A 275 -0.74 2.46 13.28
CA ARG A 275 -1.97 2.44 14.10
C ARG A 275 -3.19 2.56 13.22
N LEU A 276 -4.24 1.84 13.60
CA LEU A 276 -5.55 1.99 12.98
C LEU A 276 -6.13 3.35 13.36
N CYS A 277 -6.49 4.14 12.37
CA CYS A 277 -7.07 5.46 12.54
C CYS A 277 -8.40 5.57 11.80
N VAL A 278 -9.31 6.32 12.39
CA VAL A 278 -10.59 6.69 11.77
C VAL A 278 -10.75 8.20 11.79
N THR A 279 -11.47 8.73 10.81
CA THR A 279 -11.72 10.17 10.73
C THR A 279 -13.19 10.44 10.54
N GLU A 280 -13.63 11.57 11.08
CA GLU A 280 -14.95 12.14 10.88
C GLU A 280 -14.83 13.60 10.45
N LYS A 281 -15.49 13.95 9.35
CA LYS A 281 -15.61 15.31 8.88
C LYS A 281 -16.95 15.89 9.35
N ASN A 282 -16.88 16.97 10.11
CA ASN A 282 -18.01 17.85 10.42
C ASN A 282 -17.59 19.26 10.03
N TRP A 283 -18.12 19.76 8.89
CA TRP A 283 -17.73 21.09 8.41
C TRP A 283 -17.89 22.15 9.52
N SER A 284 -16.85 22.90 9.83
CA SER A 284 -15.57 23.18 9.14
C SER A 284 -14.37 22.42 9.68
N SER A 285 -14.55 21.30 10.32
CA SER A 285 -13.46 20.52 10.94
C SER A 285 -13.47 19.07 10.51
N GLN A 286 -12.32 18.41 10.67
CA GLN A 286 -12.18 16.97 10.56
C GLN A 286 -11.33 16.46 11.71
N VAL A 287 -11.85 15.50 12.45
CA VAL A 287 -11.15 14.90 13.59
C VAL A 287 -10.57 13.54 13.21
N ILE A 288 -9.40 13.23 13.73
CA ILE A 288 -8.71 11.95 13.53
C ILE A 288 -8.50 11.30 14.88
N TRP A 289 -8.95 10.04 15.00
CA TRP A 289 -8.73 9.18 16.18
C TRP A 289 -7.81 8.02 15.82
N SER A 290 -7.00 7.61 16.77
CA SER A 290 -6.17 6.42 16.70
C SER A 290 -6.68 5.38 17.70
N PHE A 291 -6.74 4.12 17.28
CA PHE A 291 -7.11 3.00 18.13
C PHE A 291 -5.92 2.55 18.97
N ASP A 292 -6.14 2.44 20.27
CA ASP A 292 -5.22 1.80 21.20
C ASP A 292 -5.68 0.36 21.44
N SER A 293 -5.00 -0.59 20.84
CA SER A 293 -5.33 -2.01 20.93
C SER A 293 -5.11 -2.59 22.33
N SER A 294 -4.27 -1.97 23.16
CA SER A 294 -4.00 -2.43 24.52
C SER A 294 -5.13 -2.07 25.49
N LEU A 295 -5.78 -0.94 25.23
CA LEU A 295 -6.89 -0.43 26.06
C LEU A 295 -8.27 -0.68 25.42
N GLY A 296 -8.31 -1.05 24.14
CA GLY A 296 -9.57 -1.17 23.38
C GLY A 296 -10.30 0.16 23.16
N THR A 297 -9.59 1.29 23.21
CA THR A 297 -10.18 2.63 23.21
C THR A 297 -9.64 3.49 22.08
N TRP A 298 -10.40 4.54 21.71
CA TRP A 298 -10.02 5.53 20.73
C TRP A 298 -9.47 6.79 21.42
N LYS A 299 -8.35 7.29 20.90
CA LYS A 299 -7.74 8.55 21.33
C LYS A 299 -7.72 9.52 20.16
N GLN A 300 -8.25 10.73 20.35
CA GLN A 300 -8.12 11.81 19.40
C GLN A 300 -6.65 12.22 19.29
N ILE A 301 -6.11 12.23 18.06
CA ILE A 301 -4.72 12.60 17.79
C ILE A 301 -4.58 13.93 17.07
N CYS A 302 -5.58 14.32 16.29
CA CYS A 302 -5.54 15.56 15.53
C CYS A 302 -6.95 16.07 15.23
N SER A 303 -7.10 17.39 15.18
CA SER A 303 -8.26 18.07 14.60
C SER A 303 -7.76 19.01 13.51
N LEU A 304 -8.34 18.90 12.32
CA LEU A 304 -8.02 19.69 11.14
C LEU A 304 -9.05 20.82 11.02
N ASP A 305 -8.56 22.02 10.75
CA ASP A 305 -9.36 23.16 10.37
C ASP A 305 -9.45 23.21 8.84
N LEU A 306 -10.57 22.78 8.28
CA LEU A 306 -10.76 22.68 6.83
C LEU A 306 -10.90 24.05 6.16
N THR A 307 -11.21 25.11 6.90
CA THR A 307 -11.27 26.47 6.34
C THR A 307 -9.92 26.92 5.80
N LYS A 308 -8.83 26.46 6.41
CA LYS A 308 -7.47 26.76 5.98
C LYS A 308 -7.05 26.06 4.67
N THR A 309 -7.81 25.07 4.25
CA THR A 309 -7.57 24.37 2.98
C THR A 309 -8.45 24.87 1.85
N PHE A 310 -9.37 25.79 2.14
CA PHE A 310 -10.41 26.26 1.22
C PHE A 310 -9.87 26.82 -0.10
N SER A 311 -8.73 27.53 -0.06
CA SER A 311 -8.09 28.09 -1.27
C SER A 311 -7.63 27.02 -2.29
N TRP A 312 -7.39 25.78 -1.84
CA TRP A 312 -6.90 24.69 -2.67
C TRP A 312 -7.95 23.61 -2.94
N LEU A 313 -8.82 23.37 -1.95
CA LEU A 313 -9.78 22.27 -1.95
C LEU A 313 -11.24 22.73 -2.02
N GLY A 314 -11.51 24.04 -1.88
CA GLY A 314 -12.87 24.52 -1.69
C GLY A 314 -13.47 23.94 -0.41
N GLU A 315 -14.80 23.85 -0.35
CA GLU A 315 -15.50 23.05 0.66
C GLU A 315 -15.47 21.58 0.23
N PRO A 316 -14.70 20.72 0.91
CA PRO A 316 -14.61 19.31 0.50
C PRO A 316 -15.95 18.61 0.77
N GLU A 317 -16.53 17.99 -0.24
CA GLU A 317 -17.73 17.16 -0.07
C GLU A 317 -17.45 15.94 0.79
N CYS A 318 -16.27 15.35 0.62
CA CYS A 318 -15.78 14.17 1.37
C CYS A 318 -14.75 14.54 2.42
N ALA A 319 -14.59 13.67 3.41
CA ALA A 319 -13.46 13.73 4.33
C ALA A 319 -12.12 13.61 3.57
N LEU A 320 -11.13 14.43 3.95
CA LEU A 320 -9.78 14.30 3.45
C LEU A 320 -9.19 12.96 3.89
N ILE A 321 -8.45 12.32 3.00
CA ILE A 321 -7.80 11.04 3.28
C ILE A 321 -6.42 11.29 3.87
N PRO A 322 -6.17 10.94 5.14
CA PRO A 322 -4.83 10.93 5.68
C PRO A 322 -4.01 9.79 5.04
N ILE A 323 -2.87 10.13 4.44
CA ILE A 323 -2.04 9.16 3.71
C ILE A 323 -0.85 8.69 4.56
N ALA A 324 -0.11 9.63 5.15
CA ALA A 324 1.08 9.32 5.93
C ALA A 324 1.48 10.50 6.82
N ILE A 325 2.21 10.20 7.89
CA ILE A 325 2.96 11.20 8.66
C ILE A 325 4.38 11.22 8.12
N LEU A 326 4.78 12.36 7.56
CA LEU A 326 6.11 12.61 7.03
C LEU A 326 6.93 13.41 8.05
N GLU A 327 8.24 13.17 8.12
CA GLU A 327 9.15 13.91 9.02
C GLU A 327 8.65 14.00 10.48
N LYS A 328 7.89 12.98 10.94
CA LYS A 328 7.31 12.87 12.30
C LYS A 328 6.20 13.87 12.66
N ASN A 329 6.03 14.96 11.92
CA ASN A 329 5.09 16.04 12.27
C ASN A 329 4.30 16.60 11.10
N LYS A 330 4.48 16.09 9.89
CA LYS A 330 3.79 16.55 8.69
C LYS A 330 2.79 15.51 8.23
N LEU A 331 1.50 15.74 8.46
CA LEU A 331 0.43 14.89 7.99
C LEU A 331 0.10 15.22 6.54
N LEU A 332 0.33 14.29 5.64
CA LEU A 332 -0.06 14.38 4.24
C LEU A 332 -1.53 13.97 4.09
N LEU A 333 -2.30 14.85 3.47
CA LEU A 333 -3.72 14.69 3.23
C LEU A 333 -4.01 14.73 1.73
N HIS A 334 -4.98 13.95 1.28
CA HIS A 334 -5.46 13.91 -0.10
C HIS A 334 -6.96 14.20 -0.14
N GLY A 335 -7.36 15.15 -0.98
CA GLY A 335 -8.76 15.38 -1.28
C GLY A 335 -9.34 14.28 -2.17
N ARG A 336 -10.67 14.11 -2.13
CA ARG A 336 -11.40 13.18 -3.01
C ARG A 336 -12.11 13.92 -4.12
N GLU A 337 -12.57 13.18 -5.11
CA GLU A 337 -13.41 13.64 -6.22
C GLU A 337 -12.76 14.74 -7.07
N ASN A 338 -13.51 15.79 -7.40
CA ASN A 338 -13.06 16.87 -8.30
C ASN A 338 -11.93 17.73 -7.72
N LEU A 339 -11.61 17.57 -6.44
CA LEU A 339 -10.66 18.40 -5.70
C LEU A 339 -9.51 17.58 -5.12
N GLN A 340 -8.89 16.76 -5.94
CA GLN A 340 -7.85 15.79 -5.55
C GLN A 340 -6.50 16.40 -5.15
N ALA A 341 -6.48 17.67 -4.72
CA ALA A 341 -5.23 18.28 -4.26
C ALA A 341 -4.65 17.55 -3.04
N MET A 342 -3.33 17.52 -2.98
CA MET A 342 -2.58 17.08 -1.81
C MET A 342 -2.13 18.29 -1.01
N VAL A 343 -2.34 18.21 0.30
CA VAL A 343 -1.93 19.24 1.25
C VAL A 343 -1.21 18.58 2.43
N ILE A 344 -0.30 19.32 3.03
CA ILE A 344 0.38 18.92 4.27
C ILE A 344 -0.16 19.77 5.42
N HIS A 345 -0.52 19.12 6.52
CA HIS A 345 -0.81 19.76 7.78
C HIS A 345 0.35 19.54 8.76
N ASN A 346 0.94 20.61 9.25
CA ASN A 346 1.95 20.53 10.30
C ASN A 346 1.28 20.36 11.67
N LEU A 347 1.52 19.23 12.32
CA LEU A 347 0.88 18.87 13.58
C LEU A 347 1.28 19.79 14.75
N HIS A 348 2.44 20.44 14.70
CA HIS A 348 2.91 21.38 15.73
C HIS A 348 2.44 22.81 15.48
N THR A 349 2.74 23.35 14.30
CA THR A 349 2.43 24.75 13.98
C THR A 349 0.99 24.98 13.58
N LYS A 350 0.25 23.90 13.29
CA LYS A 350 -1.12 23.92 12.75
C LYS A 350 -1.24 24.68 11.42
N SER A 351 -0.13 24.82 10.72
CA SER A 351 -0.08 25.39 9.37
C SER A 351 -0.45 24.33 8.31
N TYR A 352 -0.81 24.82 7.14
CA TYR A 352 -1.08 24.01 5.97
C TYR A 352 -0.24 24.48 4.80
N ASP A 353 0.29 23.53 4.04
CA ASP A 353 1.07 23.78 2.84
C ASP A 353 0.49 22.98 1.66
N PHE A 354 0.37 23.64 0.52
CA PHE A 354 -0.04 23.00 -0.71
C PHE A 354 1.11 22.17 -1.28
N VAL A 355 0.83 20.93 -1.69
CA VAL A 355 1.82 20.04 -2.30
C VAL A 355 1.68 20.06 -3.82
N PHE A 356 0.59 19.56 -4.34
CA PHE A 356 0.21 19.67 -5.73
C PHE A 356 -1.26 19.29 -5.93
N LYS A 357 -1.81 19.67 -7.09
CA LYS A 357 -3.12 19.21 -7.56
C LYS A 357 -2.88 18.39 -8.82
N PRO A 358 -3.30 17.11 -8.84
CA PRO A 358 -3.29 16.32 -10.06
C PRO A 358 -4.19 16.94 -11.13
N THR A 359 -3.87 16.73 -12.40
CA THR A 359 -4.71 17.16 -13.54
C THR A 359 -5.77 16.12 -13.85
N THR A 360 -5.58 14.89 -13.41
CA THR A 360 -6.46 13.74 -13.65
C THR A 360 -6.85 13.06 -12.34
N GLY A 361 -7.98 12.33 -12.38
CA GLY A 361 -8.38 11.49 -11.25
C GLY A 361 -7.35 10.43 -10.92
N GLY A 362 -7.26 10.06 -9.63
CA GLY A 362 -6.32 9.05 -9.18
C GLY A 362 -6.50 8.67 -7.72
N ASP A 363 -5.68 7.75 -7.26
CA ASP A 363 -5.63 7.35 -5.85
C ASP A 363 -4.20 7.48 -5.30
N SER A 364 -4.11 7.76 -4.01
CA SER A 364 -2.83 7.91 -3.30
C SER A 364 -2.62 6.77 -2.34
N VAL A 365 -1.42 6.23 -2.33
CA VAL A 365 -1.04 5.16 -1.42
C VAL A 365 0.34 5.41 -0.85
N TYR A 366 0.49 5.21 0.46
CA TYR A 366 1.83 5.15 1.06
C TYR A 366 2.50 3.82 0.69
N TYR A 367 3.80 3.85 0.54
CA TYR A 367 4.53 2.76 -0.07
C TYR A 367 5.98 2.73 0.43
N PHE A 368 6.53 1.54 0.64
CA PHE A 368 7.95 1.34 0.89
C PHE A 368 8.53 0.51 -0.24
N GLN A 369 9.57 1.03 -0.90
CA GLN A 369 10.26 0.26 -1.93
C GLN A 369 10.80 -1.05 -1.35
N SER A 370 10.51 -2.16 -2.01
CA SER A 370 10.93 -3.50 -1.60
C SER A 370 11.40 -4.35 -2.78
N LEU A 371 12.01 -5.48 -2.46
CA LEU A 371 12.42 -6.49 -3.43
C LEU A 371 11.39 -7.61 -3.60
N PHE A 372 10.28 -7.56 -2.85
CA PHE A 372 9.30 -8.63 -2.80
C PHE A 372 8.55 -8.87 -4.12
N SER A 373 8.11 -10.11 -4.29
CA SER A 373 7.06 -10.51 -5.21
C SER A 373 6.01 -11.33 -4.44
N ALA A 374 4.78 -11.40 -4.92
CA ALA A 374 3.75 -12.19 -4.24
C ALA A 374 3.99 -13.71 -4.34
N LEU A 375 4.95 -14.14 -5.16
CA LEU A 375 5.37 -15.53 -5.33
C LEU A 375 6.66 -15.87 -4.56
N SER A 376 7.22 -14.92 -3.81
CA SER A 376 8.44 -15.14 -3.02
C SER A 376 8.07 -15.90 -1.75
N ASN A 377 8.11 -17.23 -1.80
CA ASN A 377 8.14 -18.13 -0.65
C ASN A 377 9.47 -18.86 -0.60
#